data_075daef73336e1a2be5e17dbb2be293b
#
_entry.id   075daef73336e1a2be5e17dbb2be293b
#
_cell.length_a   1.000
_cell.length_b   1.000
_cell.length_c   1.000
_cell.angle_alpha   90.00
_cell.angle_beta   90.00
_cell.angle_gamma   90.00
#
_symmetry.space_group_name_H-M   'P 1'
#
loop_
_entity.id
_entity.type
_entity.pdbx_description
1 polymer ?
#
loop_
_entity_poly.entity_id
_entity_poly.type
_entity_poly.pdbx_seq_one_letter_code
_entity_poly.pdbx_strand_id
1 'polypeptide(L)'
;SYDYIIIGAGSAGCVLANRLSKDKKKSVLLLEAGGPDSNINIHIPGAYLKIHKSKDDWGFWTEKQENVLNRKIYLPRGKTLGGSSSTNAMAYVRGNPADYDGWAELGNTGWSFKEVLPYFKRSENHEQIDIMDFGYHSNSGELAVTIPTRFKTPYVDGFIDACEAMGIPRNLDYNGLSQKGASLVQSTIKNGKRESSATAFLKPVLERPNLKAVLYAQVDKIILEGKKAVGVQYTKGLNTTQVFAEKVETTAVPQCQHLSLIH
;
A
#
# COMPACT_ATOMS: atom_id res chain seq x y z
N SER A 1 26.37 7.12 -6.31
CA SER A 1 25.87 7.17 -4.93
C SER A 1 24.58 7.99 -4.90
N TYR A 2 23.68 7.66 -3.99
CA TYR A 2 22.41 8.36 -3.73
C TYR A 2 22.33 8.78 -2.28
N ASP A 3 21.45 9.73 -1.94
CA ASP A 3 21.12 10.01 -0.55
C ASP A 3 20.20 8.91 0.01
N TYR A 4 19.24 8.45 -0.83
CA TYR A 4 18.29 7.40 -0.44
C TYR A 4 18.17 6.31 -1.51
N ILE A 5 18.13 5.05 -1.08
CA ILE A 5 17.67 3.92 -1.89
C ILE A 5 16.40 3.37 -1.24
N ILE A 6 15.34 3.26 -2.03
CA ILE A 6 14.06 2.68 -1.62
C ILE A 6 13.89 1.34 -2.32
N ILE A 7 13.68 0.27 -1.55
CA ILE A 7 13.48 -1.08 -2.06
C ILE A 7 11.99 -1.39 -2.11
N GLY A 8 11.44 -1.56 -3.30
CA GLY A 8 10.05 -1.83 -3.58
C GLY A 8 9.24 -0.57 -3.85
N ALA A 9 8.61 -0.48 -5.03
CA ALA A 9 7.64 0.55 -5.40
C ALA A 9 6.20 0.14 -5.03
N GLY A 10 6.03 -0.48 -3.88
CA GLY A 10 4.73 -0.82 -3.30
C GLY A 10 4.04 0.39 -2.66
N SER A 11 3.03 0.12 -1.81
CA SER A 11 2.21 1.16 -1.17
C SER A 11 3.05 2.20 -0.43
N ALA A 12 3.99 1.76 0.41
CA ALA A 12 4.84 2.66 1.18
C ALA A 12 5.96 3.27 0.34
N GLY A 13 6.60 2.48 -0.56
CA GLY A 13 7.72 2.97 -1.39
C GLY A 13 7.34 4.09 -2.33
N CYS A 14 6.14 4.06 -2.90
CA CYS A 14 5.61 5.16 -3.71
C CYS A 14 5.46 6.46 -2.90
N VAL A 15 5.00 6.35 -1.65
CA VAL A 15 4.89 7.51 -0.74
C VAL A 15 6.27 8.04 -0.38
N LEU A 16 7.20 7.16 0.01
CA LEU A 16 8.58 7.56 0.34
C LEU A 16 9.27 8.23 -0.84
N ALA A 17 9.16 7.67 -2.04
CA ALA A 17 9.72 8.26 -3.26
C ALA A 17 9.17 9.67 -3.50
N ASN A 18 7.86 9.87 -3.33
CA ASN A 18 7.23 11.19 -3.44
C ASN A 18 7.77 12.18 -2.40
N ARG A 19 7.80 11.77 -1.12
CA ARG A 19 8.14 12.66 -0.01
C ARG A 19 9.63 13.00 0.02
N LEU A 20 10.52 12.02 -0.13
CA LEU A 20 11.97 12.21 -0.08
C LEU A 20 12.49 13.00 -1.29
N SER A 21 11.94 12.79 -2.48
CA SER A 21 12.33 13.54 -3.67
C SER A 21 11.77 14.97 -3.72
N LYS A 22 10.96 15.40 -2.75
CA LYS A 22 10.48 16.78 -2.65
C LYS A 22 11.63 17.76 -2.39
N ASP A 23 12.61 17.34 -1.61
CA ASP A 23 13.87 18.08 -1.46
C ASP A 23 14.73 17.84 -2.70
N LYS A 24 14.86 18.86 -3.56
CA LYS A 24 15.63 18.81 -4.81
C LYS A 24 17.14 18.56 -4.59
N LYS A 25 17.65 18.77 -3.38
CA LYS A 25 19.05 18.52 -3.01
C LYS A 25 19.33 17.05 -2.68
N LYS A 26 18.27 16.24 -2.52
CA LYS A 26 18.36 14.82 -2.18
C LYS A 26 18.12 13.95 -3.40
N SER A 27 19.06 13.09 -3.72
CA SER A 27 18.96 12.09 -4.78
C SER A 27 18.30 10.81 -4.26
N VAL A 28 17.28 10.33 -4.98
CA VAL A 28 16.47 9.17 -4.57
C VAL A 28 16.48 8.12 -5.69
N LEU A 29 16.85 6.90 -5.34
CA LEU A 29 16.73 5.72 -6.20
C LEU A 29 15.61 4.83 -5.68
N LEU A 30 14.64 4.52 -6.54
CA LEU A 30 13.58 3.56 -6.27
C LEU A 30 13.79 2.31 -7.12
N LEU A 31 13.87 1.15 -6.49
CA LEU A 31 14.06 -0.16 -7.13
C LEU A 31 12.78 -0.98 -7.01
N GLU A 32 12.26 -1.48 -8.13
CA GLU A 32 11.06 -2.34 -8.17
C GLU A 32 11.36 -3.61 -8.96
N ALA A 33 11.05 -4.75 -8.37
CA ALA A 33 11.25 -6.06 -8.99
C ALA A 33 10.31 -6.31 -10.18
N GLY A 34 9.11 -5.76 -10.11
CA GLY A 34 8.12 -5.85 -11.17
C GLY A 34 8.28 -4.80 -12.27
N GLY A 35 7.37 -4.87 -13.23
CA GLY A 35 7.28 -3.93 -14.35
C GLY A 35 6.37 -2.74 -14.07
N PRO A 36 6.08 -1.94 -15.11
CA PRO A 36 5.09 -0.88 -15.02
C PRO A 36 3.69 -1.47 -14.83
N ASP A 37 2.80 -0.70 -14.21
CA ASP A 37 1.39 -1.04 -14.02
C ASP A 37 0.56 -0.86 -15.32
N SER A 38 1.07 -1.38 -16.43
CA SER A 38 0.48 -1.23 -17.77
C SER A 38 -0.62 -2.24 -18.09
N ASN A 39 -0.80 -3.28 -17.28
CA ASN A 39 -1.87 -4.24 -17.44
C ASN A 39 -3.23 -3.58 -17.19
N ILE A 40 -4.09 -3.58 -18.21
CA ILE A 40 -5.40 -2.92 -18.14
C ILE A 40 -6.26 -3.42 -16.97
N ASN A 41 -6.14 -4.70 -16.59
CA ASN A 41 -6.89 -5.27 -15.47
C ASN A 41 -6.53 -4.62 -14.13
N ILE A 42 -5.35 -4.01 -14.00
CA ILE A 42 -4.96 -3.23 -12.80
C ILE A 42 -5.90 -2.02 -12.64
N HIS A 43 -6.24 -1.37 -13.74
CA HIS A 43 -6.99 -0.11 -13.73
C HIS A 43 -8.51 -0.30 -13.68
N ILE A 44 -9.01 -1.49 -14.01
CA ILE A 44 -10.43 -1.83 -13.99
C ILE A 44 -10.80 -2.44 -12.63
N PRO A 45 -11.57 -1.76 -11.77
CA PRO A 45 -11.86 -2.24 -10.40
C PRO A 45 -12.41 -3.67 -10.36
N GLY A 46 -13.38 -4.00 -11.20
CA GLY A 46 -13.98 -5.35 -11.25
C GLY A 46 -13.07 -6.46 -11.80
N ALA A 47 -11.87 -6.11 -12.31
CA ALA A 47 -10.97 -7.07 -12.93
C ALA A 47 -9.82 -7.53 -11.99
N TYR A 48 -9.80 -7.10 -10.73
CA TYR A 48 -8.67 -7.35 -9.82
C TYR A 48 -8.31 -8.84 -9.66
N LEU A 49 -9.29 -9.74 -9.71
CA LEU A 49 -9.04 -11.19 -9.63
C LEU A 49 -8.25 -11.73 -10.84
N LYS A 50 -8.30 -11.05 -12.01
CA LYS A 50 -7.55 -11.45 -13.20
C LYS A 50 -6.05 -11.15 -13.10
N ILE A 51 -5.65 -10.37 -12.11
CA ILE A 51 -4.24 -10.03 -11.87
C ILE A 51 -3.55 -11.14 -11.08
N HIS A 52 -4.29 -11.87 -10.24
CA HIS A 52 -3.75 -12.95 -9.42
C HIS A 52 -3.12 -14.05 -10.30
N LYS A 53 -1.99 -14.57 -9.88
CA LYS A 53 -1.19 -15.59 -10.60
C LYS A 53 -0.73 -15.16 -12.00
N SER A 54 -0.79 -13.86 -12.33
CA SER A 54 -0.23 -13.30 -13.56
C SER A 54 1.24 -12.92 -13.36
N LYS A 55 1.87 -12.36 -14.40
CA LYS A 55 3.24 -11.80 -14.31
C LYS A 55 3.36 -10.61 -13.34
N ASP A 56 2.23 -9.97 -13.00
CA ASP A 56 2.14 -8.82 -12.10
C ASP A 56 1.89 -9.24 -10.64
N ASP A 57 2.05 -10.54 -10.35
CA ASP A 57 1.87 -11.15 -9.05
C ASP A 57 3.06 -12.05 -8.70
N TRP A 58 3.53 -11.99 -7.46
CA TRP A 58 4.59 -12.87 -6.98
C TRP A 58 4.17 -14.34 -6.90
N GLY A 59 2.89 -14.61 -6.74
CA GLY A 59 2.34 -15.96 -6.72
C GLY A 59 2.79 -16.80 -5.53
N PHE A 60 2.92 -16.23 -4.34
CA PHE A 60 3.36 -16.97 -3.15
C PHE A 60 2.34 -17.97 -2.66
N TRP A 61 2.85 -18.99 -2.00
CA TRP A 61 2.09 -20.01 -1.29
C TRP A 61 2.68 -20.23 0.09
N THR A 62 1.82 -20.43 1.09
CA THR A 62 2.31 -20.87 2.40
C THR A 62 2.87 -22.27 2.34
N GLU A 63 3.64 -22.65 3.36
CA GLU A 63 3.82 -24.05 3.66
C GLU A 63 2.48 -24.68 4.07
N LYS A 64 2.43 -26.01 4.13
CA LYS A 64 1.23 -26.71 4.59
C LYS A 64 0.84 -26.26 6.00
N GLN A 65 -0.43 -25.92 6.21
CA GLN A 65 -0.96 -25.43 7.47
C GLN A 65 -1.82 -26.53 8.11
N GLU A 66 -1.38 -27.09 9.21
CA GLU A 66 -2.07 -28.21 9.89
C GLU A 66 -3.51 -27.86 10.28
N ASN A 67 -3.72 -26.67 10.86
CA ASN A 67 -5.02 -26.21 11.35
C ASN A 67 -6.05 -25.93 10.23
N VAL A 68 -5.66 -26.00 8.98
CA VAL A 68 -6.54 -25.87 7.82
C VAL A 68 -6.41 -27.06 6.86
N LEU A 69 -6.42 -28.29 7.41
CA LEU A 69 -6.41 -29.55 6.69
C LEU A 69 -5.13 -29.74 5.84
N ASN A 70 -3.98 -29.33 6.35
CA ASN A 70 -2.69 -29.39 5.65
C ASN A 70 -2.67 -28.72 4.27
N ARG A 71 -3.54 -27.74 4.04
CA ARG A 71 -3.58 -27.00 2.78
C ARG A 71 -2.44 -25.97 2.69
N LYS A 72 -1.96 -25.75 1.48
CA LYS A 72 -1.21 -24.55 1.12
C LYS A 72 -2.20 -23.44 0.76
N ILE A 73 -1.94 -22.23 1.25
CA ILE A 73 -2.78 -21.07 1.01
C ILE A 73 -2.03 -20.13 0.06
N TYR A 74 -2.71 -19.72 -1.01
CA TYR A 74 -2.18 -18.75 -1.94
C TYR A 74 -2.19 -17.34 -1.32
N LEU A 75 -1.06 -16.63 -1.43
CA LEU A 75 -0.85 -15.28 -0.91
C LEU A 75 -0.53 -14.32 -2.06
N PRO A 76 -1.52 -13.64 -2.63
CA PRO A 76 -1.28 -12.66 -3.68
C PRO A 76 -0.44 -11.49 -3.16
N ARG A 77 0.55 -11.09 -3.95
CA ARG A 77 1.38 -9.90 -3.73
C ARG A 77 1.72 -9.27 -5.07
N GLY A 78 1.45 -7.98 -5.23
CA GLY A 78 1.74 -7.27 -6.46
C GLY A 78 3.23 -7.20 -6.76
N LYS A 79 3.60 -7.54 -7.99
CA LYS A 79 4.95 -7.44 -8.57
C LYS A 79 4.92 -6.46 -9.73
N THR A 80 4.68 -5.20 -9.43
CA THR A 80 4.48 -4.12 -10.39
C THR A 80 4.57 -2.76 -9.66
N LEU A 81 4.64 -1.66 -10.39
CA LEU A 81 4.49 -0.33 -9.79
C LEU A 81 3.21 -0.23 -8.96
N GLY A 82 3.33 0.28 -7.74
CA GLY A 82 2.26 0.33 -6.76
C GLY A 82 2.14 -0.94 -5.90
N GLY A 83 2.87 -2.02 -6.25
CA GLY A 83 2.84 -3.28 -5.51
C GLY A 83 1.43 -3.79 -5.29
N SER A 84 1.11 -4.22 -4.08
CA SER A 84 -0.22 -4.75 -3.76
C SER A 84 -1.34 -3.71 -3.80
N SER A 85 -1.05 -2.40 -3.77
CA SER A 85 -2.07 -1.37 -4.04
C SER A 85 -2.57 -1.40 -5.48
N SER A 86 -1.77 -1.95 -6.40
CA SER A 86 -2.15 -2.17 -7.80
C SER A 86 -2.89 -3.48 -8.04
N THR A 87 -2.95 -4.40 -7.06
CA THR A 87 -3.52 -5.74 -7.24
C THR A 87 -4.60 -6.12 -6.23
N ASN A 88 -4.80 -5.32 -5.17
CA ASN A 88 -5.79 -5.56 -4.12
C ASN A 88 -7.24 -5.30 -4.57
N ALA A 89 -8.21 -5.58 -3.71
CA ALA A 89 -9.63 -5.33 -3.94
C ALA A 89 -10.05 -3.87 -3.64
N MET A 90 -9.10 -2.95 -3.46
CA MET A 90 -9.30 -1.50 -3.25
C MET A 90 -10.09 -1.11 -1.99
N ALA A 91 -10.43 -2.02 -1.11
CA ALA A 91 -11.11 -1.67 0.14
C ALA A 91 -10.20 -0.75 0.99
N TYR A 92 -10.71 0.44 1.31
CA TYR A 92 -10.03 1.42 2.15
C TYR A 92 -10.53 1.28 3.59
N VAL A 93 -9.72 0.64 4.42
CA VAL A 93 -10.02 0.37 5.82
C VAL A 93 -8.83 0.74 6.67
N ARG A 94 -9.05 1.56 7.70
CA ARG A 94 -8.04 1.85 8.73
C ARG A 94 -8.09 0.78 9.81
N GLY A 95 -6.97 0.56 10.51
CA GLY A 95 -6.95 -0.25 11.73
C GLY A 95 -7.85 0.35 12.81
N ASN A 96 -8.26 -0.47 13.77
CA ASN A 96 -9.00 0.01 14.93
C ASN A 96 -8.12 0.95 15.77
N PRO A 97 -8.66 2.03 16.35
CA PRO A 97 -7.88 2.88 17.26
C PRO A 97 -7.13 2.11 18.34
N ALA A 98 -7.75 1.07 18.92
CA ALA A 98 -7.13 0.23 19.94
C ALA A 98 -5.90 -0.55 19.45
N ASP A 99 -5.80 -0.86 18.13
CA ASP A 99 -4.61 -1.53 17.58
C ASP A 99 -3.39 -0.62 17.68
N TYR A 100 -3.55 0.65 17.33
CA TYR A 100 -2.48 1.66 17.39
C TYR A 100 -2.13 2.04 18.82
N ASP A 101 -3.16 2.22 19.67
CA ASP A 101 -2.95 2.52 21.10
C ASP A 101 -2.22 1.37 21.79
N GLY A 102 -2.56 0.11 21.46
CA GLY A 102 -1.82 -1.07 21.91
C GLY A 102 -0.36 -1.09 21.45
N TRP A 103 -0.07 -0.62 20.23
CA TRP A 103 1.34 -0.47 19.80
C TRP A 103 2.08 0.57 20.63
N ALA A 104 1.46 1.70 20.92
CA ALA A 104 2.06 2.73 21.78
C ALA A 104 2.30 2.21 23.20
N GLU A 105 1.38 1.45 23.78
CA GLU A 105 1.50 0.81 25.09
C GLU A 105 2.68 -0.19 25.16
N LEU A 106 2.99 -0.86 24.04
CA LEU A 106 4.16 -1.72 23.90
C LEU A 106 5.48 -0.95 23.78
N GLY A 107 5.47 0.39 23.93
CA GLY A 107 6.65 1.26 23.91
C GLY A 107 6.96 1.89 22.55
N ASN A 108 6.08 1.75 21.55
CA ASN A 108 6.26 2.40 20.25
C ASN A 108 5.71 3.84 20.30
N THR A 109 6.48 4.74 20.85
CA THR A 109 6.14 6.18 20.95
C THR A 109 5.89 6.76 19.56
N GLY A 110 4.81 7.54 19.41
CA GLY A 110 4.41 8.14 18.12
C GLY A 110 3.46 7.26 17.30
N TRP A 111 3.01 6.10 17.85
CA TRP A 111 2.14 5.16 17.16
C TRP A 111 0.73 5.04 17.77
N SER A 112 0.35 5.85 18.76
CA SER A 112 -1.04 5.89 19.20
C SER A 112 -1.97 6.38 18.08
N PHE A 113 -3.25 6.02 18.15
CA PHE A 113 -4.22 6.43 17.13
C PHE A 113 -4.26 7.94 16.93
N LYS A 114 -4.20 8.70 18.03
CA LYS A 114 -4.15 10.17 18.00
C LYS A 114 -2.94 10.70 17.21
N GLU A 115 -1.80 10.03 17.31
CA GLU A 115 -0.55 10.42 16.65
C GLU A 115 -0.50 9.99 15.18
N VAL A 116 -1.11 8.86 14.81
CA VAL A 116 -1.13 8.38 13.42
C VAL A 116 -2.28 8.95 12.58
N LEU A 117 -3.39 9.38 13.19
CA LEU A 117 -4.55 9.96 12.51
C LEU A 117 -4.20 11.14 11.58
N PRO A 118 -3.33 12.09 11.94
CA PRO A 118 -2.90 13.16 11.03
C PRO A 118 -2.26 12.65 9.73
N TYR A 119 -1.59 11.50 9.76
CA TYR A 119 -0.97 10.90 8.56
C TYR A 119 -2.02 10.22 7.67
N PHE A 120 -3.04 9.58 8.24
CA PHE A 120 -4.19 9.10 7.46
C PHE A 120 -4.88 10.26 6.74
N LYS A 121 -5.19 11.32 7.46
CA LYS A 121 -5.81 12.54 6.91
C LYS A 121 -4.93 13.20 5.84
N ARG A 122 -3.61 13.24 6.06
CA ARG A 122 -2.66 13.82 5.12
C ARG A 122 -2.63 13.10 3.76
N SER A 123 -2.84 11.80 3.74
CA SER A 123 -2.82 11.00 2.51
C SER A 123 -4.17 10.96 1.81
N GLU A 124 -5.27 11.15 2.54
CA GLU A 124 -6.62 10.93 2.06
C GLU A 124 -7.18 12.13 1.28
N ASN A 125 -7.85 11.81 0.17
CA ASN A 125 -8.68 12.73 -0.60
C ASN A 125 -10.07 12.09 -0.78
N HIS A 126 -10.95 12.27 0.22
CA HIS A 126 -12.26 11.64 0.22
C HIS A 126 -13.25 12.40 -0.68
N GLU A 127 -13.82 11.71 -1.68
CA GLU A 127 -14.74 12.32 -2.67
C GLU A 127 -16.02 12.86 -2.02
N GLN A 128 -16.56 12.14 -1.03
CA GLN A 128 -17.79 12.51 -0.32
C GLN A 128 -17.48 13.17 1.03
N ILE A 129 -16.51 14.06 1.09
CA ILE A 129 -16.09 14.70 2.35
C ILE A 129 -17.22 15.45 3.06
N ASP A 130 -18.21 15.96 2.31
CA ASP A 130 -19.34 16.76 2.85
C ASP A 130 -20.24 15.95 3.79
N ILE A 131 -20.18 14.60 3.73
CA ILE A 131 -20.93 13.71 4.61
C ILE A 131 -20.04 12.95 5.60
N MET A 132 -18.74 13.26 5.62
CA MET A 132 -17.77 12.66 6.51
C MET A 132 -17.41 13.58 7.67
N ASP A 133 -17.01 13.00 8.81
CA ASP A 133 -16.48 13.76 9.93
C ASP A 133 -15.06 14.23 9.66
N PHE A 134 -14.86 15.55 9.53
CA PHE A 134 -13.55 16.18 9.35
C PHE A 134 -12.57 15.90 10.51
N GLY A 135 -13.06 15.46 11.65
CA GLY A 135 -12.20 14.96 12.74
C GLY A 135 -11.36 13.77 12.28
N TYR A 136 -11.94 12.90 11.45
CA TYR A 136 -11.32 11.66 10.98
C TYR A 136 -10.88 11.72 9.51
N HIS A 137 -11.47 12.55 8.67
CA HIS A 137 -11.28 12.56 7.22
C HIS A 137 -10.67 13.84 6.67
N SER A 138 -10.23 13.78 5.40
CA SER A 138 -9.69 14.92 4.65
C SER A 138 -9.96 14.72 3.14
N ASN A 139 -9.96 15.83 2.41
CA ASN A 139 -10.05 15.86 0.95
C ASN A 139 -8.82 16.54 0.31
N SER A 140 -7.74 16.71 1.06
CA SER A 140 -6.55 17.47 0.61
C SER A 140 -5.33 16.61 0.32
N GLY A 141 -5.42 15.28 0.53
CA GLY A 141 -4.34 14.35 0.24
C GLY A 141 -4.30 13.92 -1.22
N GLU A 142 -3.38 13.01 -1.53
CA GLU A 142 -3.16 12.53 -2.89
C GLU A 142 -3.99 11.28 -3.22
N LEU A 143 -4.29 10.44 -2.22
CA LEU A 143 -4.99 9.16 -2.40
C LEU A 143 -6.50 9.37 -2.44
N ALA A 144 -7.09 9.25 -3.61
CA ALA A 144 -8.54 9.33 -3.74
C ALA A 144 -9.23 8.15 -3.06
N VAL A 145 -10.23 8.48 -2.25
CA VAL A 145 -11.13 7.54 -1.58
C VAL A 145 -12.57 7.91 -1.92
N THR A 146 -13.37 6.91 -2.29
CA THR A 146 -14.78 7.11 -2.63
C THR A 146 -15.67 6.02 -2.06
N ILE A 147 -16.92 6.34 -1.77
CA ILE A 147 -18.00 5.36 -1.62
C ILE A 147 -18.57 5.13 -3.02
N PRO A 148 -18.44 3.93 -3.60
CA PRO A 148 -18.84 3.67 -4.97
C PRO A 148 -20.38 3.60 -5.12
N THR A 149 -21.02 4.77 -5.26
CA THR A 149 -22.48 4.90 -5.34
C THR A 149 -23.02 4.85 -6.77
N ARG A 150 -22.16 5.03 -7.79
CA ARG A 150 -22.58 5.09 -9.20
C ARG A 150 -23.14 3.77 -9.73
N PHE A 151 -22.74 2.64 -9.13
CA PHE A 151 -23.30 1.32 -9.44
C PHE A 151 -23.66 0.63 -8.13
N LYS A 152 -24.93 0.63 -7.79
CA LYS A 152 -25.45 0.04 -6.58
C LYS A 152 -26.53 -0.96 -6.96
N THR A 153 -26.34 -2.21 -6.59
CA THR A 153 -27.40 -3.22 -6.77
C THR A 153 -28.39 -3.14 -5.61
N PRO A 154 -29.69 -3.45 -5.84
CA PRO A 154 -30.69 -3.49 -4.76
C PRO A 154 -30.31 -4.45 -3.62
N TYR A 155 -29.54 -5.49 -3.91
CA TYR A 155 -29.07 -6.47 -2.92
C TYR A 155 -28.18 -5.88 -1.85
N VAL A 156 -27.43 -4.82 -2.17
CA VAL A 156 -26.54 -4.17 -1.19
C VAL A 156 -27.35 -3.50 -0.09
N ASP A 157 -28.40 -2.75 -0.46
CA ASP A 157 -29.27 -2.12 0.51
C ASP A 157 -30.05 -3.16 1.30
N GLY A 158 -30.63 -4.16 0.62
CA GLY A 158 -31.33 -5.26 1.26
C GLY A 158 -30.45 -6.03 2.27
N PHE A 159 -29.15 -6.20 1.99
CA PHE A 159 -28.22 -6.81 2.94
C PHE A 159 -28.02 -5.92 4.17
N ILE A 160 -27.80 -4.60 3.98
CA ILE A 160 -27.60 -3.65 5.09
C ILE A 160 -28.88 -3.56 5.93
N ASP A 161 -30.08 -3.50 5.29
CA ASP A 161 -31.37 -3.47 5.95
C ASP A 161 -31.61 -4.75 6.79
N ALA A 162 -31.25 -5.91 6.25
CA ALA A 162 -31.32 -7.17 6.98
C ALA A 162 -30.38 -7.20 8.19
N CYS A 163 -29.16 -6.67 8.08
CA CYS A 163 -28.24 -6.52 9.19
C CYS A 163 -28.84 -5.64 10.30
N GLU A 164 -29.45 -4.52 9.91
CA GLU A 164 -30.08 -3.56 10.84
C GLU A 164 -31.29 -4.21 11.56
N ALA A 165 -32.11 -4.97 10.84
CA ALA A 165 -33.22 -5.73 11.42
C ALA A 165 -32.76 -6.81 12.42
N MET A 166 -31.52 -7.31 12.29
CA MET A 166 -30.89 -8.25 13.22
C MET A 166 -30.14 -7.56 14.37
N GLY A 167 -30.23 -6.23 14.51
CA GLY A 167 -29.57 -5.46 15.58
C GLY A 167 -28.11 -5.09 15.29
N ILE A 168 -27.63 -5.28 14.06
CA ILE A 168 -26.32 -4.77 13.61
C ILE A 168 -26.54 -3.37 13.06
N PRO A 169 -25.97 -2.31 13.68
CA PRO A 169 -26.27 -0.95 13.27
C PRO A 169 -25.79 -0.66 11.85
N ARG A 170 -26.54 0.13 11.11
CA ARG A 170 -26.04 0.74 9.88
C ARG A 170 -24.94 1.72 10.25
N ASN A 171 -23.79 1.60 9.57
CA ASN A 171 -22.65 2.48 9.74
C ASN A 171 -22.32 3.17 8.40
N LEU A 172 -22.42 4.49 8.36
CA LEU A 172 -22.10 5.24 7.14
C LEU A 172 -20.61 5.48 6.99
N ASP A 173 -19.84 5.36 8.09
CA ASP A 173 -18.41 5.65 8.12
C ASP A 173 -17.67 4.76 9.14
N TYR A 174 -17.18 3.63 8.68
CA TYR A 174 -16.39 2.71 9.51
C TYR A 174 -14.92 3.13 9.69
N ASN A 175 -14.48 4.20 9.01
CA ASN A 175 -13.17 4.83 9.23
C ASN A 175 -13.23 6.06 10.15
N GLY A 176 -14.42 6.38 10.66
CA GLY A 176 -14.69 7.46 11.61
C GLY A 176 -14.63 7.00 13.06
N LEU A 177 -15.54 7.54 13.88
CA LEU A 177 -15.59 7.30 15.33
C LEU A 177 -15.82 5.83 15.72
N SER A 178 -16.58 5.07 14.93
CA SER A 178 -16.94 3.67 15.21
C SER A 178 -16.78 2.80 13.98
N GLN A 179 -16.10 1.66 14.13
CA GLN A 179 -15.99 0.66 13.06
C GLN A 179 -17.15 -0.34 13.04
N LYS A 180 -17.95 -0.41 14.13
CA LYS A 180 -19.01 -1.41 14.26
C LYS A 180 -20.18 -1.09 13.36
N GLY A 181 -20.67 -2.09 12.61
CA GLY A 181 -21.88 -1.99 11.82
C GLY A 181 -21.78 -2.55 10.41
N ALA A 182 -22.87 -2.44 9.65
CA ALA A 182 -22.96 -2.76 8.24
C ALA A 182 -22.82 -1.49 7.41
N SER A 183 -21.93 -1.52 6.40
CA SER A 183 -21.55 -0.34 5.62
C SER A 183 -21.30 -0.68 4.15
N LEU A 184 -21.39 0.34 3.29
CA LEU A 184 -20.77 0.30 1.98
C LEU A 184 -19.25 0.42 2.12
N VAL A 185 -18.51 -0.33 1.31
CA VAL A 185 -17.04 -0.30 1.33
C VAL A 185 -16.54 1.02 0.73
N GLN A 186 -15.79 1.79 1.51
CA GLN A 186 -14.98 2.90 0.98
C GLN A 186 -13.84 2.31 0.13
N SER A 187 -13.55 2.91 -1.01
CA SER A 187 -12.66 2.31 -1.99
C SER A 187 -11.64 3.32 -2.53
N THR A 188 -10.42 2.84 -2.79
CA THR A 188 -9.38 3.61 -3.49
C THR A 188 -9.64 3.59 -5.00
N ILE A 189 -10.65 4.37 -5.41
CA ILE A 189 -11.13 4.52 -6.80
C ILE A 189 -11.24 6.00 -7.10
N LYS A 190 -10.80 6.40 -8.30
CA LYS A 190 -10.91 7.75 -8.85
C LYS A 190 -11.43 7.68 -10.28
N ASN A 191 -12.51 8.39 -10.56
CA ASN A 191 -13.10 8.43 -11.92
C ASN A 191 -13.37 7.02 -12.52
N GLY A 192 -13.84 6.09 -11.69
CA GLY A 192 -14.14 4.72 -12.10
C GLY A 192 -12.93 3.82 -12.32
N LYS A 193 -11.72 4.27 -11.99
CA LYS A 193 -10.47 3.49 -12.11
C LYS A 193 -9.86 3.30 -10.73
N ARG A 194 -9.07 2.21 -10.56
CA ARG A 194 -8.24 2.01 -9.38
C ARG A 194 -7.32 3.22 -9.17
N GLU A 195 -7.27 3.70 -7.93
CA GLU A 195 -6.26 4.64 -7.46
C GLU A 195 -5.24 3.88 -6.62
N SER A 196 -4.15 3.44 -7.26
CA SER A 196 -3.04 2.79 -6.56
C SER A 196 -2.09 3.82 -5.95
N SER A 197 -1.20 3.39 -5.06
CA SER A 197 -0.13 4.28 -4.57
C SER A 197 0.80 4.76 -5.69
N ALA A 198 0.94 3.98 -6.78
CA ALA A 198 1.66 4.44 -7.95
C ALA A 198 0.96 5.62 -8.63
N THR A 199 -0.36 5.55 -8.83
CA THR A 199 -1.13 6.64 -9.45
C THR A 199 -1.23 7.87 -8.56
N ALA A 200 -1.46 7.67 -7.26
CA ALA A 200 -1.63 8.77 -6.31
C ALA A 200 -0.32 9.51 -6.01
N PHE A 201 0.77 8.78 -5.77
CA PHE A 201 1.98 9.37 -5.19
C PHE A 201 3.18 9.36 -6.14
N LEU A 202 3.41 8.28 -6.90
CA LEU A 202 4.65 8.12 -7.66
C LEU A 202 4.60 8.75 -9.05
N LYS A 203 3.59 8.43 -9.85
CA LYS A 203 3.48 8.92 -11.24
C LYS A 203 3.53 10.44 -11.35
N PRO A 204 2.88 11.22 -10.47
CA PRO A 204 2.95 12.68 -10.53
C PRO A 204 4.35 13.26 -10.32
N VAL A 205 5.31 12.47 -9.83
CA VAL A 205 6.64 12.96 -9.46
C VAL A 205 7.79 12.24 -10.20
N LEU A 206 7.49 11.30 -11.11
CA LEU A 206 8.50 10.54 -11.85
C LEU A 206 9.44 11.43 -12.68
N GLU A 207 8.97 12.60 -13.12
CA GLU A 207 9.75 13.55 -13.92
C GLU A 207 10.70 14.41 -13.06
N ARG A 208 10.74 14.23 -11.75
CA ARG A 208 11.68 14.96 -10.90
C ARG A 208 13.12 14.52 -11.21
N PRO A 209 14.05 15.45 -11.51
CA PRO A 209 15.41 15.10 -11.93
C PRO A 209 16.23 14.38 -10.85
N ASN A 210 15.83 14.53 -9.58
CA ASN A 210 16.47 13.89 -8.42
C ASN A 210 15.82 12.56 -8.00
N LEU A 211 14.80 12.07 -8.74
CA LEU A 211 14.16 10.77 -8.50
C LEU A 211 14.44 9.85 -9.70
N LYS A 212 15.08 8.71 -9.45
CA LYS A 212 15.26 7.65 -10.45
C LYS A 212 14.50 6.39 -10.03
N ALA A 213 13.56 5.94 -10.85
CA ALA A 213 12.90 4.65 -10.67
C ALA A 213 13.48 3.63 -11.65
N VAL A 214 13.86 2.45 -11.15
CA VAL A 214 14.37 1.35 -11.96
C VAL A 214 13.45 0.15 -11.76
N LEU A 215 12.80 -0.27 -12.84
CA LEU A 215 11.89 -1.41 -12.88
C LEU A 215 12.61 -2.69 -13.34
N TYR A 216 12.01 -3.84 -13.05
CA TYR A 216 12.61 -5.16 -13.28
C TYR A 216 13.95 -5.30 -12.57
N ALA A 217 14.11 -4.62 -11.44
CA ALA A 217 15.31 -4.60 -10.60
C ALA A 217 15.03 -5.36 -9.31
N GLN A 218 15.36 -6.64 -9.30
CA GLN A 218 15.25 -7.49 -8.12
C GLN A 218 16.41 -7.18 -7.19
N VAL A 219 16.12 -6.67 -5.99
CA VAL A 219 17.13 -6.52 -4.95
C VAL A 219 17.45 -7.89 -4.37
N ASP A 220 18.72 -8.29 -4.44
CA ASP A 220 19.18 -9.59 -4.02
C ASP A 220 19.67 -9.57 -2.57
N LYS A 221 20.32 -8.47 -2.17
CA LYS A 221 20.82 -8.29 -0.79
C LYS A 221 21.05 -6.82 -0.45
N ILE A 222 21.02 -6.52 0.85
CA ILE A 222 21.50 -5.27 1.43
C ILE A 222 23.01 -5.41 1.69
N ILE A 223 23.76 -4.36 1.37
CA ILE A 223 25.20 -4.25 1.67
C ILE A 223 25.33 -3.56 3.01
N LEU A 224 26.00 -4.24 3.95
CA LEU A 224 26.21 -3.75 5.30
C LEU A 224 27.69 -3.42 5.54
N GLU A 225 27.96 -2.33 6.23
CA GLU A 225 29.24 -2.02 6.87
C GLU A 225 29.01 -2.02 8.38
N GLY A 226 29.46 -3.06 9.05
CA GLY A 226 29.08 -3.33 10.43
C GLY A 226 27.57 -3.49 10.58
N LYS A 227 26.90 -2.61 11.31
CA LYS A 227 25.44 -2.58 11.50
C LYS A 227 24.73 -1.56 10.60
N LYS A 228 25.45 -0.86 9.75
CA LYS A 228 24.88 0.19 8.87
C LYS A 228 24.62 -0.36 7.48
N ALA A 229 23.42 -0.19 6.97
CA ALA A 229 23.08 -0.42 5.56
C ALA A 229 23.66 0.73 4.72
N VAL A 230 24.59 0.41 3.82
CA VAL A 230 25.31 1.39 2.98
C VAL A 230 24.97 1.27 1.50
N GLY A 231 24.23 0.25 1.09
CA GLY A 231 23.86 0.04 -0.29
C GLY A 231 23.09 -1.24 -0.49
N VAL A 232 22.82 -1.55 -1.75
CA VAL A 232 22.15 -2.78 -2.17
C VAL A 232 22.82 -3.38 -3.39
N GLN A 233 22.65 -4.68 -3.54
CA GLN A 233 22.90 -5.38 -4.79
C GLN A 233 21.56 -5.76 -5.41
N TYR A 234 21.38 -5.48 -6.69
CA TYR A 234 20.18 -5.87 -7.43
C TYR A 234 20.53 -6.45 -8.79
N THR A 235 19.66 -7.32 -9.30
CA THR A 235 19.76 -7.93 -10.63
C THR A 235 18.65 -7.38 -11.54
N LYS A 236 19.04 -7.00 -12.75
CA LYS A 236 18.13 -6.61 -13.84
C LYS A 236 18.51 -7.37 -15.10
N GLY A 237 17.63 -8.27 -15.56
CA GLY A 237 17.96 -9.21 -16.62
C GLY A 237 19.14 -10.10 -16.20
N LEU A 238 20.23 -10.06 -16.95
CA LEU A 238 21.48 -10.81 -16.65
C LEU A 238 22.52 -9.98 -15.89
N ASN A 239 22.25 -8.70 -15.64
CA ASN A 239 23.22 -7.80 -15.04
C ASN A 239 22.98 -7.64 -13.54
N THR A 240 24.02 -7.90 -12.76
CA THR A 240 24.04 -7.60 -11.31
C THR A 240 24.79 -6.29 -11.08
N THR A 241 24.20 -5.42 -10.28
CA THR A 241 24.72 -4.07 -10.00
C THR A 241 24.72 -3.81 -8.52
N GLN A 242 25.79 -3.21 -8.00
CA GLN A 242 25.83 -2.67 -6.65
C GLN A 242 25.65 -1.15 -6.70
N VAL A 243 24.86 -0.62 -5.77
CA VAL A 243 24.61 0.81 -5.63
C VAL A 243 24.63 1.18 -4.16
N PHE A 244 25.18 2.36 -3.86
CA PHE A 244 25.42 2.82 -2.48
C PHE A 244 24.61 4.08 -2.20
N ALA A 245 24.25 4.25 -0.92
CA ALA A 245 23.53 5.42 -0.43
C ALA A 245 23.86 5.72 1.04
N GLU A 246 23.53 6.95 1.45
CA GLU A 246 23.57 7.33 2.86
C GLU A 246 22.55 6.57 3.71
N LYS A 247 21.34 6.32 3.13
CA LYS A 247 20.24 5.60 3.75
C LYS A 247 19.59 4.60 2.79
N VAL A 248 19.28 3.43 3.30
CA VAL A 248 18.57 2.38 2.59
C VAL A 248 17.25 2.12 3.31
N GLU A 249 16.13 2.35 2.62
CA GLU A 249 14.78 2.14 3.14
C GLU A 249 14.15 0.92 2.45
N THR A 250 13.80 -0.11 3.22
CA THR A 250 13.09 -1.27 2.69
C THR A 250 11.60 -1.16 2.98
N THR A 251 10.80 -1.17 1.93
CA THR A 251 9.33 -1.21 2.00
C THR A 251 8.76 -2.51 1.44
N ALA A 252 9.66 -3.37 0.95
CA ALA A 252 9.30 -4.69 0.48
C ALA A 252 9.05 -5.62 1.66
N VAL A 253 8.02 -6.46 1.57
CA VAL A 253 7.93 -7.64 2.43
C VAL A 253 9.19 -8.46 2.19
N PRO A 254 9.95 -8.85 3.23
CA PRO A 254 11.20 -9.58 3.05
C PRO A 254 10.96 -10.86 2.27
N GLN A 255 11.44 -10.91 1.05
CA GLN A 255 11.44 -12.10 0.21
C GLN A 255 12.85 -12.67 0.05
N CYS A 256 13.83 -11.88 0.45
CA CYS A 256 15.18 -12.37 0.59
C CYS A 256 15.21 -13.14 1.91
N GLN A 257 15.44 -14.44 1.86
CA GLN A 257 15.66 -15.29 3.04
C GLN A 257 16.80 -14.79 3.94
N HIS A 258 17.51 -13.73 3.55
CA HIS A 258 18.59 -13.08 4.27
C HIS A 258 18.25 -11.70 4.85
N LEU A 259 17.04 -11.15 4.62
CA LEU A 259 16.61 -9.85 5.17
C LEU A 259 15.94 -9.98 6.55
N SER A 260 15.73 -11.19 7.06
CA SER A 260 15.12 -11.45 8.38
C SER A 260 16.02 -11.15 9.57
N LEU A 261 17.19 -10.54 9.38
CA LEU A 261 18.18 -10.30 10.42
C LEU A 261 18.35 -8.81 10.83
N ILE A 262 17.43 -7.93 10.39
CA ILE A 262 17.45 -6.55 10.88
C ILE A 262 16.29 -6.38 11.86
N HIS A 263 16.57 -6.73 13.12
CA HIS A 263 15.83 -6.29 14.29
C HIS A 263 16.54 -5.09 14.90
#